data_514b3547481f594502c8bbb74cda6399
#
_entry.id   514b3547481f594502c8bbb74cda6399
#
_cell.length_a   1.000
_cell.length_b   1.000
_cell.length_c   1.000
_cell.angle_alpha   90.00
_cell.angle_beta   90.00
_cell.angle_gamma   90.00
#
_symmetry.space_group_name_H-M   'P 1'
#
loop_
_entity.id
_entity.type
_entity.pdbx_description
1 polymer ?
#
loop_
_entity_poly.entity_id
_entity_poly.type
_entity_poly.pdbx_seq_one_letter_code
_entity_poly.pdbx_strand_id
1 'polypeptide(L)'
;MNRLTTPWGEFGLTRFPEHPRDTLRAWDAADEYLLRHLAGAEAGQGDAGRPGDPPTDMGAAGDARSGAEPTDLSGTVVVVGDRWGALTTVLAARRLEQLGTDPLIQITDSYLTQQATRANLRRAGVDGDSVRLLSARDTPPERVDVLLVRVPKSLALLEDQLHRLAPAVHPGTVVIGTGRVAEIHTSTLKLFEQILGPTRTSLAVRKARLIFGTAAPGRTRTASPWPHSYALPEGLGTVSGRTVVNHAGIFCAERLDIGTRFLLRNLPRRHGPEHVVDLGCGNGVVGTAMALENPAARVTFIDESFSAVASAEATFRKNVDAGTAAEFVLGDSMTDVPAGTVDLVLNNPPFHTHQATTDATAWRMFTGSRAALRPGGELWVIGNRHLGYHTKLRRLFGNCETVTSDPKFVILRAVKR
;
A
#
# COMPACT_ATOMS: atom_id res chain seq x y z
N MET A 1 -9.30 15.84 -15.91
CA MET A 1 -8.72 16.14 -14.58
C MET A 1 -9.87 16.19 -13.59
N ASN A 2 -9.81 15.39 -12.54
CA ASN A 2 -10.82 15.39 -11.48
C ASN A 2 -10.54 16.52 -10.50
N ARG A 3 -11.57 17.29 -10.10
CA ARG A 3 -11.47 18.35 -9.10
C ARG A 3 -12.12 17.93 -7.80
N LEU A 4 -11.37 18.05 -6.70
CA LEU A 4 -11.85 17.89 -5.33
C LEU A 4 -12.27 19.28 -4.82
N THR A 5 -13.55 19.45 -4.50
CA THR A 5 -14.06 20.65 -3.84
C THR A 5 -14.07 20.46 -2.34
N THR A 6 -13.43 21.35 -1.61
CA THR A 6 -13.33 21.37 -0.16
C THR A 6 -13.77 22.72 0.38
N PRO A 7 -14.01 22.84 1.71
CA PRO A 7 -14.25 24.15 2.33
C PRO A 7 -13.07 25.15 2.16
N TRP A 8 -11.89 24.66 1.82
CA TRP A 8 -10.67 25.46 1.62
C TRP A 8 -10.31 25.67 0.14
N GLY A 9 -11.23 25.36 -0.80
CA GLY A 9 -11.02 25.59 -2.21
C GLY A 9 -11.11 24.31 -3.06
N GLU A 10 -10.73 24.45 -4.32
CA GLU A 10 -10.76 23.40 -5.33
C GLU A 10 -9.36 22.91 -5.70
N PHE A 11 -9.15 21.60 -5.70
CA PHE A 11 -7.87 20.96 -5.97
C PHE A 11 -7.97 20.01 -7.16
N GLY A 12 -7.13 20.20 -8.16
CA GLY A 12 -6.96 19.26 -9.27
C GLY A 12 -6.04 18.12 -8.84
N LEU A 13 -6.58 16.92 -8.61
CA LEU A 13 -5.82 15.78 -8.11
C LEU A 13 -5.85 14.62 -9.10
N THR A 14 -4.73 13.90 -9.20
CA THR A 14 -4.60 12.70 -10.04
C THR A 14 -3.99 11.55 -9.25
N ARG A 15 -4.24 10.35 -9.73
CA ARG A 15 -3.55 9.14 -9.28
C ARG A 15 -2.20 9.03 -9.97
N PHE A 16 -1.34 8.16 -9.46
CA PHE A 16 -0.03 7.87 -10.05
C PHE A 16 0.08 6.37 -10.39
N PRO A 17 0.73 6.00 -11.51
CA PRO A 17 1.19 6.89 -12.58
C PRO A 17 0.00 7.53 -13.32
N GLU A 18 0.22 8.74 -13.78
CA GLU A 18 -0.83 9.47 -14.52
C GLU A 18 -1.12 8.80 -15.87
N HIS A 19 -2.38 8.61 -16.16
CA HIS A 19 -2.82 8.09 -17.45
C HIS A 19 -3.89 9.02 -18.05
N PRO A 20 -3.74 9.47 -19.31
CA PRO A 20 -4.66 10.44 -19.92
C PRO A 20 -6.13 9.99 -19.95
N ARG A 21 -6.38 8.69 -19.93
CA ARG A 21 -7.73 8.09 -19.93
C ARG A 21 -8.18 7.63 -18.54
N ASP A 22 -7.43 7.96 -17.47
CA ASP A 22 -7.87 7.59 -16.13
C ASP A 22 -9.02 8.50 -15.67
N THR A 23 -10.19 7.90 -15.48
CA THR A 23 -11.40 8.58 -14.98
C THR A 23 -11.58 8.42 -13.48
N LEU A 24 -10.71 7.64 -12.82
CA LEU A 24 -10.81 7.37 -11.41
C LEU A 24 -10.27 8.54 -10.58
N ARG A 25 -10.97 8.85 -9.50
CA ARG A 25 -10.58 9.94 -8.60
C ARG A 25 -9.39 9.52 -7.72
N ALA A 26 -8.56 10.51 -7.35
CA ALA A 26 -7.49 10.37 -6.38
C ALA A 26 -7.98 10.41 -4.92
N TRP A 27 -9.28 10.54 -4.69
CA TRP A 27 -9.92 10.61 -3.37
C TRP A 27 -11.26 9.90 -3.38
N ASP A 28 -11.82 9.66 -2.21
CA ASP A 28 -13.19 9.16 -2.05
C ASP A 28 -13.96 9.93 -0.97
N ALA A 29 -15.18 9.48 -0.67
CA ALA A 29 -16.05 10.13 0.29
C ALA A 29 -15.47 10.19 1.72
N ALA A 30 -14.55 9.32 2.07
CA ALA A 30 -13.92 9.33 3.38
C ALA A 30 -12.92 10.50 3.50
N ASP A 31 -12.19 10.81 2.44
CA ASP A 31 -11.30 11.96 2.38
C ASP A 31 -12.08 13.26 2.40
N GLU A 32 -13.17 13.34 1.60
CA GLU A 32 -14.08 14.50 1.61
C GLU A 32 -14.70 14.74 2.99
N TYR A 33 -15.13 13.68 3.67
CA TYR A 33 -15.74 13.80 5.00
C TYR A 33 -14.75 14.28 6.04
N LEU A 34 -13.53 13.74 6.04
CA LEU A 34 -12.48 14.18 6.95
C LEU A 34 -12.15 15.67 6.75
N LEU A 35 -11.93 16.12 5.50
CA LEU A 35 -11.59 17.50 5.21
C LEU A 35 -12.72 18.48 5.61
N ARG A 36 -13.98 18.11 5.41
CA ARG A 36 -15.14 18.91 5.89
C ARG A 36 -15.15 19.00 7.41
N HIS A 37 -14.94 17.87 8.09
CA HIS A 37 -14.90 17.85 9.56
C HIS A 37 -13.78 18.73 10.12
N LEU A 38 -12.59 18.64 9.56
CA LEU A 38 -11.44 19.48 9.96
C LEU A 38 -11.71 20.97 9.78
N ALA A 39 -12.49 21.34 8.78
CA ALA A 39 -12.90 22.73 8.50
C ALA A 39 -14.09 23.20 9.34
N GLY A 40 -14.69 22.38 10.19
CA GLY A 40 -15.91 22.72 10.94
C GLY A 40 -17.16 22.83 10.07
N ALA A 41 -17.10 22.36 8.80
CA ALA A 41 -18.23 22.44 7.89
C ALA A 41 -19.24 21.32 8.16
N GLU A 42 -20.52 21.68 8.34
CA GLU A 42 -21.60 20.71 8.56
C GLU A 42 -21.71 19.69 7.43
N ALA A 43 -22.07 18.45 7.77
CA ALA A 43 -22.56 17.49 6.77
C ALA A 43 -23.89 18.03 6.22
N GLY A 44 -23.89 18.39 4.92
CA GLY A 44 -25.08 18.99 4.28
C GLY A 44 -26.33 18.13 4.51
N GLN A 45 -27.46 18.77 4.84
CA GLN A 45 -28.76 18.15 5.12
C GLN A 45 -29.36 17.29 3.99
N GLY A 46 -28.67 17.12 2.86
CA GLY A 46 -29.12 16.35 1.69
C GLY A 46 -28.72 14.88 1.64
N ASP A 47 -27.99 14.37 2.63
CA ASP A 47 -27.31 13.06 2.54
C ASP A 47 -27.69 12.06 3.66
N ALA A 48 -28.79 12.26 4.36
CA ALA A 48 -29.37 11.24 5.25
C ALA A 48 -29.78 10.03 4.39
N GLY A 49 -29.22 8.87 4.68
CA GLY A 49 -29.49 7.60 4.00
C GLY A 49 -30.98 7.36 3.78
N ARG A 50 -31.34 6.68 2.69
CA ARG A 50 -32.73 6.33 2.37
C ARG A 50 -33.41 5.66 3.57
N PRO A 51 -34.72 5.95 3.83
CA PRO A 51 -35.49 5.23 4.87
C PRO A 51 -35.52 3.74 4.51
N GLY A 52 -34.90 2.91 5.31
CA GLY A 52 -34.87 1.46 5.12
C GLY A 52 -33.64 0.72 5.67
N ASP A 53 -32.57 1.42 6.09
CA ASP A 53 -31.43 0.76 6.75
C ASP A 53 -31.77 0.44 8.21
N PRO A 54 -31.51 -0.78 8.71
CA PRO A 54 -31.83 -1.16 10.08
C PRO A 54 -30.98 -0.35 11.08
N PRO A 55 -31.52 0.06 12.25
CA PRO A 55 -30.76 0.74 13.27
C PRO A 55 -29.76 -0.21 13.91
N THR A 56 -28.48 0.01 13.72
CA THR A 56 -27.43 -0.63 14.52
C THR A 56 -27.35 0.06 15.88
N ASP A 57 -27.97 -0.54 16.83
CA ASP A 57 -27.95 -0.19 18.25
C ASP A 57 -26.56 -0.46 18.83
N MET A 58 -25.79 0.57 19.09
CA MET A 58 -24.58 0.56 19.91
C MET A 58 -24.32 1.96 20.47
N GLY A 59 -24.77 2.21 21.68
CA GLY A 59 -24.24 3.17 22.66
C GLY A 59 -24.43 4.65 22.36
N ALA A 60 -25.22 5.29 23.20
CA ALA A 60 -25.42 6.71 23.49
C ALA A 60 -24.81 7.72 22.51
N ALA A 61 -25.63 8.18 21.56
CA ALA A 61 -25.36 9.34 20.73
C ALA A 61 -25.35 10.62 21.58
N GLY A 62 -24.18 11.13 21.87
CA GLY A 62 -24.01 12.51 22.29
C GLY A 62 -24.35 13.44 21.12
N ASP A 63 -25.10 14.45 21.38
CA ASP A 63 -25.72 15.45 20.48
C ASP A 63 -24.71 16.04 19.47
N ALA A 64 -24.78 15.61 18.22
CA ALA A 64 -24.00 16.17 17.11
C ALA A 64 -24.86 17.21 16.35
N ARG A 65 -25.42 18.16 17.05
CA ARG A 65 -26.18 19.32 16.50
C ARG A 65 -25.57 20.60 17.02
N SER A 66 -24.41 20.97 16.54
CA SER A 66 -23.98 22.38 16.41
C SER A 66 -22.82 22.36 15.42
N GLY A 67 -22.65 23.37 14.59
CA GLY A 67 -21.49 23.49 13.70
C GLY A 67 -20.23 23.24 14.51
N ALA A 68 -19.50 22.17 14.22
CA ALA A 68 -18.31 21.84 14.95
C ALA A 68 -17.29 22.97 14.72
N GLU A 69 -16.60 23.42 15.78
CA GLU A 69 -15.48 24.35 15.59
C GLU A 69 -14.43 23.69 14.67
N PRO A 70 -13.78 24.47 13.81
CA PRO A 70 -12.67 23.96 13.00
C PRO A 70 -11.62 23.30 13.90
N THR A 71 -11.09 22.17 13.45
CA THR A 71 -9.99 21.50 14.17
C THR A 71 -8.75 22.40 14.10
N ASP A 72 -8.12 22.63 15.26
CA ASP A 72 -6.81 23.28 15.30
C ASP A 72 -5.80 22.34 14.65
N LEU A 73 -5.20 22.83 13.57
CA LEU A 73 -4.16 22.12 12.79
C LEU A 73 -2.76 22.65 13.08
N SER A 74 -2.58 23.45 14.12
CA SER A 74 -1.26 23.89 14.59
C SER A 74 -0.43 22.71 15.13
N GLY A 75 0.88 22.88 15.21
CA GLY A 75 1.80 21.84 15.64
C GLY A 75 2.06 20.76 14.57
N THR A 76 2.60 19.63 15.01
CA THR A 76 2.97 18.51 14.14
C THR A 76 1.73 17.74 13.70
N VAL A 77 1.38 17.81 12.41
CA VAL A 77 0.30 17.04 11.79
C VAL A 77 0.87 15.85 11.04
N VAL A 78 0.35 14.66 11.36
CA VAL A 78 0.72 13.40 10.69
C VAL A 78 -0.49 12.82 9.97
N VAL A 79 -0.34 12.59 8.66
CA VAL A 79 -1.34 11.92 7.79
C VAL A 79 -0.84 10.53 7.45
N VAL A 80 -1.56 9.51 7.89
CA VAL A 80 -1.19 8.10 7.67
C VAL A 80 -2.11 7.47 6.66
N GLY A 81 -1.55 6.78 5.66
CA GLY A 81 -2.31 5.96 4.70
C GLY A 81 -3.10 6.77 3.66
N ASP A 82 -2.78 8.04 3.46
CA ASP A 82 -3.34 8.87 2.38
C ASP A 82 -3.05 8.20 1.03
N ARG A 83 -4.10 7.79 0.31
CA ARG A 83 -3.95 6.87 -0.84
C ARG A 83 -3.22 7.46 -2.04
N TRP A 84 -3.47 8.74 -2.32
CA TRP A 84 -2.94 9.44 -3.49
C TRP A 84 -2.49 10.86 -3.14
N GLY A 85 -2.29 11.14 -1.86
CA GLY A 85 -1.87 12.44 -1.38
C GLY A 85 -2.98 13.49 -1.37
N ALA A 86 -4.24 13.10 -1.40
CA ALA A 86 -5.36 14.04 -1.45
C ALA A 86 -5.47 14.86 -0.15
N LEU A 87 -5.45 14.18 0.99
CA LEU A 87 -5.49 14.83 2.31
C LEU A 87 -4.26 15.71 2.51
N THR A 88 -3.09 15.14 2.26
CA THR A 88 -1.80 15.82 2.44
C THR A 88 -1.69 17.06 1.56
N THR A 89 -2.10 17.00 0.29
CA THR A 89 -2.05 18.15 -0.63
C THR A 89 -2.97 19.29 -0.18
N VAL A 90 -4.20 18.97 0.23
CA VAL A 90 -5.14 19.99 0.70
C VAL A 90 -4.65 20.65 1.99
N LEU A 91 -4.15 19.86 2.94
CA LEU A 91 -3.62 20.37 4.21
C LEU A 91 -2.35 21.21 4.00
N ALA A 92 -1.46 20.79 3.10
CA ALA A 92 -0.25 21.56 2.77
C ALA A 92 -0.61 22.93 2.14
N ALA A 93 -1.53 22.97 1.19
CA ALA A 93 -2.00 24.22 0.59
C ALA A 93 -2.62 25.14 1.64
N ARG A 94 -3.46 24.59 2.54
CA ARG A 94 -4.08 25.35 3.62
C ARG A 94 -3.05 25.98 4.57
N ARG A 95 -1.99 25.23 4.91
CA ARG A 95 -0.92 25.73 5.78
C ARG A 95 -0.12 26.87 5.15
N LEU A 96 0.13 26.81 3.85
CA LEU A 96 0.78 27.92 3.13
C LEU A 96 -0.03 29.21 3.26
N GLU A 97 -1.35 29.14 3.12
CA GLU A 97 -2.25 30.30 3.29
C GLU A 97 -2.17 30.90 4.72
N GLN A 98 -1.95 30.04 5.72
CA GLN A 98 -1.88 30.44 7.11
C GLN A 98 -0.47 30.82 7.56
N LEU A 99 0.54 30.79 6.67
CA LEU A 99 1.97 31.00 7.01
C LEU A 99 2.48 30.08 8.13
N GLY A 100 1.91 28.88 8.22
CA GLY A 100 2.29 27.88 9.22
C GLY A 100 3.64 27.23 8.89
N THR A 101 4.54 27.18 9.86
CA THR A 101 5.87 26.54 9.74
C THR A 101 5.95 25.17 10.39
N ASP A 102 4.88 24.73 11.06
CA ASP A 102 4.86 23.46 11.76
C ASP A 102 4.96 22.26 10.78
N PRO A 103 5.56 21.15 11.19
CA PRO A 103 5.74 19.99 10.31
C PRO A 103 4.43 19.37 9.84
N LEU A 104 4.25 19.17 8.52
CA LEU A 104 3.25 18.29 7.94
C LEU A 104 3.96 17.04 7.42
N ILE A 105 3.55 15.88 7.93
CA ILE A 105 4.20 14.61 7.66
C ILE A 105 3.19 13.64 7.06
N GLN A 106 3.52 13.04 5.93
CA GLN A 106 2.76 11.91 5.38
C GLN A 106 3.53 10.62 5.66
N ILE A 107 2.84 9.59 6.18
CA ILE A 107 3.40 8.25 6.37
C ILE A 107 2.61 7.27 5.50
N THR A 108 3.28 6.56 4.61
CA THR A 108 2.65 5.57 3.72
C THR A 108 3.55 4.36 3.48
N ASP A 109 2.94 3.20 3.21
CA ASP A 109 3.66 2.00 2.77
C ASP A 109 3.81 1.92 1.23
N SER A 110 3.28 2.89 0.49
CA SER A 110 3.24 2.87 -0.97
C SER A 110 4.15 3.94 -1.58
N TYR A 111 5.11 3.51 -2.38
CA TYR A 111 5.93 4.37 -3.22
C TYR A 111 5.07 5.17 -4.22
N LEU A 112 4.08 4.52 -4.84
CA LEU A 112 3.17 5.17 -5.78
C LEU A 112 2.38 6.29 -5.11
N THR A 113 1.97 6.11 -3.85
CA THR A 113 1.34 7.18 -3.06
C THR A 113 2.27 8.36 -2.86
N GLN A 114 3.54 8.15 -2.52
CA GLN A 114 4.50 9.24 -2.38
C GLN A 114 4.70 9.99 -3.70
N GLN A 115 4.81 9.28 -4.83
CA GLN A 115 4.92 9.91 -6.16
C GLN A 115 3.66 10.71 -6.51
N ALA A 116 2.47 10.17 -6.22
CA ALA A 116 1.20 10.88 -6.41
C ALA A 116 1.16 12.16 -5.57
N THR A 117 1.57 12.10 -4.31
CA THR A 117 1.63 13.25 -3.41
C THR A 117 2.55 14.33 -3.96
N ARG A 118 3.77 13.99 -4.37
CA ARG A 118 4.72 14.94 -5.00
C ARG A 118 4.12 15.60 -6.25
N ALA A 119 3.45 14.81 -7.10
CA ALA A 119 2.82 15.33 -8.31
C ALA A 119 1.63 16.25 -8.00
N ASN A 120 0.81 15.90 -7.01
CA ASN A 120 -0.36 16.70 -6.60
C ASN A 120 0.05 17.99 -5.87
N LEU A 121 1.08 17.96 -5.01
CA LEU A 121 1.66 19.17 -4.40
C LEU A 121 2.13 20.17 -5.47
N ARG A 122 2.94 19.73 -6.43
CA ARG A 122 3.40 20.59 -7.54
C ARG A 122 2.23 21.19 -8.32
N ARG A 123 1.18 20.40 -8.58
CA ARG A 123 -0.03 20.86 -9.28
C ARG A 123 -0.81 21.90 -8.48
N ALA A 124 -0.82 21.76 -7.17
CA ALA A 124 -1.43 22.73 -6.26
C ALA A 124 -0.55 23.98 -6.01
N GLY A 125 0.64 24.08 -6.62
CA GLY A 125 1.57 25.18 -6.39
C GLY A 125 2.25 25.15 -5.01
N VAL A 126 2.27 23.98 -4.36
CA VAL A 126 2.86 23.76 -3.05
C VAL A 126 4.28 23.22 -3.22
N ASP A 127 5.24 23.81 -2.50
CA ASP A 127 6.60 23.31 -2.46
C ASP A 127 6.62 21.90 -1.86
N GLY A 128 7.28 20.97 -2.54
CA GLY A 128 7.43 19.60 -2.08
C GLY A 128 8.15 19.46 -0.73
N ASP A 129 9.05 20.38 -0.43
CA ASP A 129 9.81 20.39 0.83
C ASP A 129 8.97 20.84 2.04
N SER A 130 7.78 21.42 1.80
CA SER A 130 6.82 21.75 2.86
C SER A 130 6.15 20.54 3.50
N VAL A 131 6.30 19.35 2.91
CA VAL A 131 5.74 18.08 3.41
C VAL A 131 6.85 17.05 3.54
N ARG A 132 7.02 16.53 4.76
CA ARG A 132 7.94 15.42 4.98
C ARG A 132 7.26 14.09 4.62
N LEU A 133 7.72 13.44 3.55
CA LEU A 133 7.23 12.14 3.11
C LEU A 133 8.05 11.02 3.76
N LEU A 134 7.41 10.26 4.62
CA LEU A 134 7.98 9.09 5.31
C LEU A 134 7.35 7.81 4.80
N SER A 135 8.14 6.75 4.81
CA SER A 135 7.64 5.39 4.63
C SER A 135 7.06 4.82 5.93
N ALA A 136 6.32 3.73 5.83
CA ALA A 136 5.88 2.95 6.99
C ALA A 136 7.06 2.34 7.79
N ARG A 137 8.28 2.38 7.23
CA ARG A 137 9.51 1.83 7.83
C ARG A 137 10.39 2.89 8.50
N ASP A 138 10.20 4.17 8.17
CA ASP A 138 10.96 5.27 8.76
C ASP A 138 10.58 5.51 10.23
N THR A 139 11.47 6.14 10.97
CA THR A 139 11.19 6.54 12.35
C THR A 139 10.12 7.63 12.38
N PRO A 140 8.99 7.42 13.08
CA PRO A 140 7.98 8.45 13.25
C PRO A 140 8.51 9.68 13.99
N PRO A 141 7.82 10.84 13.91
CA PRO A 141 8.19 12.02 14.69
C PRO A 141 8.07 11.72 16.21
N GLU A 142 8.83 12.44 17.03
CA GLU A 142 8.81 12.27 18.49
C GLU A 142 7.52 12.76 19.13
N ARG A 143 6.83 13.72 18.49
CA ARG A 143 5.57 14.30 18.94
C ARG A 143 4.60 14.47 17.79
N VAL A 144 3.33 14.18 18.08
CA VAL A 144 2.20 14.35 17.15
C VAL A 144 1.09 15.13 17.86
N ASP A 145 0.73 16.30 17.31
CA ASP A 145 -0.36 17.12 17.82
C ASP A 145 -1.69 16.78 17.12
N VAL A 146 -1.64 16.45 15.84
CA VAL A 146 -2.81 15.97 15.07
C VAL A 146 -2.43 14.69 14.30
N LEU A 147 -3.11 13.59 14.57
CA LEU A 147 -2.96 12.30 13.92
C LEU A 147 -4.19 11.98 13.06
N LEU A 148 -4.01 12.01 11.74
CA LEU A 148 -5.05 11.68 10.77
C LEU A 148 -4.74 10.31 10.15
N VAL A 149 -5.65 9.35 10.30
CA VAL A 149 -5.44 7.98 9.83
C VAL A 149 -6.47 7.59 8.77
N ARG A 150 -6.05 7.50 7.52
CA ARG A 150 -6.86 6.86 6.49
C ARG A 150 -6.75 5.34 6.67
N VAL A 151 -7.80 4.71 7.19
CA VAL A 151 -7.82 3.28 7.53
C VAL A 151 -7.39 2.45 6.32
N PRO A 152 -6.30 1.66 6.42
CA PRO A 152 -5.86 0.79 5.35
C PRO A 152 -6.75 -0.46 5.27
N LYS A 153 -6.70 -1.17 4.15
CA LYS A 153 -7.40 -2.46 3.99
C LYS A 153 -6.84 -3.56 4.89
N SER A 154 -5.55 -3.49 5.21
CA SER A 154 -4.86 -4.45 6.07
C SER A 154 -4.93 -4.02 7.52
N LEU A 155 -5.57 -4.82 8.38
CA LEU A 155 -5.57 -4.62 9.83
C LEU A 155 -4.17 -4.72 10.42
N ALA A 156 -3.34 -5.62 9.90
CA ALA A 156 -1.94 -5.77 10.30
C ALA A 156 -1.15 -4.46 10.08
N LEU A 157 -1.35 -3.80 8.92
CA LEU A 157 -0.70 -2.52 8.64
C LEU A 157 -1.21 -1.43 9.59
N LEU A 158 -2.51 -1.39 9.86
CA LEU A 158 -3.08 -0.46 10.83
C LEU A 158 -2.49 -0.67 12.22
N GLU A 159 -2.41 -1.92 12.67
CA GLU A 159 -1.84 -2.31 13.96
C GLU A 159 -0.38 -1.82 14.11
N ASP A 160 0.46 -2.13 13.13
CA ASP A 160 1.87 -1.70 13.12
C ASP A 160 1.98 -0.17 13.14
N GLN A 161 1.23 0.53 12.29
CA GLN A 161 1.23 1.99 12.21
C GLN A 161 0.81 2.64 13.54
N LEU A 162 -0.26 2.15 14.18
CA LEU A 162 -0.72 2.68 15.47
C LEU A 162 0.31 2.40 16.57
N HIS A 163 0.88 1.20 16.65
CA HIS A 163 1.93 0.90 17.63
C HIS A 163 3.16 1.77 17.47
N ARG A 164 3.60 2.01 16.24
CA ARG A 164 4.77 2.84 15.95
C ARG A 164 4.56 4.31 16.27
N LEU A 165 3.31 4.81 16.10
CA LEU A 165 2.94 6.20 16.38
C LEU A 165 2.53 6.46 17.83
N ALA A 166 2.05 5.45 18.55
CA ALA A 166 1.60 5.58 19.93
C ALA A 166 2.62 6.28 20.86
N PRO A 167 3.95 6.07 20.74
CA PRO A 167 4.93 6.80 21.52
C PRO A 167 4.90 8.32 21.35
N ALA A 168 4.54 8.82 20.18
CA ALA A 168 4.48 10.24 19.86
C ALA A 168 3.14 10.91 20.23
N VAL A 169 2.11 10.12 20.51
CA VAL A 169 0.76 10.58 20.88
C VAL A 169 0.73 10.97 22.37
N HIS A 170 0.16 12.14 22.67
CA HIS A 170 0.03 12.68 24.03
C HIS A 170 -1.43 13.06 24.34
N PRO A 171 -1.79 13.38 25.60
CA PRO A 171 -3.18 13.65 25.99
C PRO A 171 -3.89 14.77 25.20
N GLY A 172 -3.12 15.72 24.66
CA GLY A 172 -3.64 16.80 23.81
C GLY A 172 -3.68 16.47 22.32
N THR A 173 -3.24 15.27 21.90
CA THR A 173 -3.26 14.90 20.49
C THR A 173 -4.70 14.71 19.98
N VAL A 174 -5.05 15.38 18.88
CA VAL A 174 -6.29 15.12 18.15
C VAL A 174 -6.09 13.90 17.27
N VAL A 175 -6.83 12.81 17.53
CA VAL A 175 -6.75 11.58 16.73
C VAL A 175 -8.04 11.38 15.96
N ILE A 176 -7.94 11.40 14.61
CA ILE A 176 -9.11 11.18 13.72
C ILE A 176 -8.75 10.12 12.67
N GLY A 177 -9.44 9.00 12.73
CA GLY A 177 -9.45 8.01 11.65
C GLY A 177 -10.56 8.32 10.64
N THR A 178 -10.37 7.91 9.38
CA THR A 178 -11.40 7.98 8.34
C THR A 178 -11.37 6.75 7.45
N GLY A 179 -12.54 6.33 6.99
CA GLY A 179 -12.68 5.19 6.10
C GLY A 179 -14.10 5.08 5.54
N ARG A 180 -14.25 4.25 4.50
CA ARG A 180 -15.59 3.83 4.08
C ARG A 180 -16.18 2.91 5.14
N VAL A 181 -17.50 2.93 5.32
CA VAL A 181 -18.19 2.07 6.29
C VAL A 181 -17.78 0.59 6.15
N ALA A 182 -17.60 0.12 4.91
CA ALA A 182 -17.15 -1.23 4.62
C ALA A 182 -15.66 -1.50 4.95
N GLU A 183 -14.88 -0.50 5.31
CA GLU A 183 -13.47 -0.59 5.69
C GLU A 183 -13.29 -0.48 7.21
N ILE A 184 -14.31 0.03 7.92
CA ILE A 184 -14.29 0.22 9.38
C ILE A 184 -15.07 -0.91 10.04
N HIS A 185 -14.35 -1.95 10.45
CA HIS A 185 -14.89 -3.09 11.18
C HIS A 185 -14.72 -2.93 12.68
N THR A 186 -15.38 -3.77 13.48
CA THR A 186 -15.20 -3.80 14.94
C THR A 186 -13.73 -4.01 15.32
N SER A 187 -12.99 -4.83 14.55
CA SER A 187 -11.55 -5.04 14.75
C SER A 187 -10.73 -3.76 14.54
N THR A 188 -11.11 -2.91 13.57
CA THR A 188 -10.48 -1.60 13.36
C THR A 188 -10.62 -0.73 14.60
N LEU A 189 -11.83 -0.62 15.15
CA LEU A 189 -12.10 0.19 16.37
C LEU A 189 -11.35 -0.36 17.57
N LYS A 190 -11.31 -1.68 17.74
CA LYS A 190 -10.55 -2.34 18.81
C LYS A 190 -9.06 -2.01 18.76
N LEU A 191 -8.44 -1.93 17.58
CA LEU A 191 -7.04 -1.53 17.46
C LEU A 191 -6.81 -0.10 17.92
N PHE A 192 -7.66 0.86 17.52
CA PHE A 192 -7.58 2.23 18.02
C PHE A 192 -7.74 2.27 19.55
N GLU A 193 -8.75 1.57 20.07
CA GLU A 193 -9.04 1.53 21.50
C GLU A 193 -7.92 0.87 22.31
N GLN A 194 -7.38 -0.24 21.84
CA GLN A 194 -6.33 -0.99 22.51
C GLN A 194 -4.99 -0.28 22.51
N ILE A 195 -4.65 0.43 21.43
CA ILE A 195 -3.33 1.00 21.25
C ILE A 195 -3.29 2.47 21.68
N LEU A 196 -4.29 3.28 21.34
CA LEU A 196 -4.31 4.71 21.64
C LEU A 196 -5.18 5.05 22.83
N GLY A 197 -6.41 4.53 22.91
CA GLY A 197 -7.32 4.79 24.00
C GLY A 197 -8.80 4.81 23.58
N PRO A 198 -9.70 5.32 24.45
CA PRO A 198 -11.14 5.33 24.20
C PRO A 198 -11.49 5.84 22.81
N THR A 199 -12.37 5.11 22.11
CA THR A 199 -12.65 5.33 20.70
C THR A 199 -14.15 5.39 20.47
N ARG A 200 -14.60 6.38 19.66
CA ARG A 200 -15.99 6.52 19.21
C ARG A 200 -16.03 6.79 17.71
N THR A 201 -17.19 6.63 17.07
CA THR A 201 -17.36 6.89 15.64
C THR A 201 -18.43 7.95 15.40
N SER A 202 -18.31 8.64 14.26
CA SER A 202 -19.38 9.50 13.74
C SER A 202 -20.54 8.67 13.15
N LEU A 203 -21.65 9.32 12.83
CA LEU A 203 -22.63 8.80 11.88
C LEU A 203 -21.98 8.66 10.49
N ALA A 204 -22.56 7.79 9.67
CA ALA A 204 -22.09 7.61 8.30
C ALA A 204 -22.59 8.75 7.38
N VAL A 205 -21.68 9.33 6.61
CA VAL A 205 -21.97 10.33 5.57
C VAL A 205 -21.44 9.80 4.24
N ARG A 206 -22.32 9.68 3.22
CA ARG A 206 -21.95 9.11 1.90
C ARG A 206 -21.19 7.78 1.97
N LYS A 207 -21.60 6.89 2.88
CA LYS A 207 -20.93 5.61 3.17
C LYS A 207 -19.47 5.77 3.67
N ALA A 208 -19.12 6.91 4.22
CA ALA A 208 -17.87 7.17 4.94
C ALA A 208 -18.15 7.41 6.42
N ARG A 209 -17.18 7.16 7.29
CA ARG A 209 -17.28 7.34 8.74
C ARG A 209 -15.96 7.85 9.28
N LEU A 210 -16.03 8.67 10.36
CA LEU A 210 -14.88 9.08 11.15
C LEU A 210 -14.76 8.23 12.39
N ILE A 211 -13.54 8.11 12.88
CA ILE A 211 -13.15 7.45 14.13
C ILE A 211 -12.46 8.52 14.98
N PHE A 212 -12.91 8.75 16.19
CA PHE A 212 -12.30 9.69 17.14
C PHE A 212 -11.66 8.89 18.25
N GLY A 213 -10.34 9.01 18.37
CA GLY A 213 -9.57 8.43 19.45
C GLY A 213 -9.19 9.48 20.49
N THR A 214 -9.16 9.08 21.75
CA THR A 214 -8.65 9.92 22.83
C THR A 214 -7.42 9.24 23.40
N ALA A 215 -6.28 9.94 23.42
CA ALA A 215 -5.06 9.41 24.01
C ALA A 215 -5.25 9.12 25.50
N ALA A 216 -5.06 7.87 25.91
CA ALA A 216 -5.18 7.49 27.32
C ALA A 216 -3.88 7.78 28.07
N PRO A 217 -3.88 8.67 29.10
CA PRO A 217 -2.70 8.92 29.90
C PRO A 217 -2.26 7.65 30.66
N GLY A 218 -0.95 7.45 30.78
CA GLY A 218 -0.38 6.36 31.59
C GLY A 218 -0.50 4.95 30.98
N ARG A 219 -0.97 4.82 29.75
CA ARG A 219 -1.05 3.50 29.09
C ARG A 219 0.35 2.95 28.79
N THR A 220 0.59 1.69 29.14
CA THR A 220 1.81 0.99 28.75
C THR A 220 1.85 0.86 27.24
N ARG A 221 2.87 1.44 26.62
CA ARG A 221 3.10 1.39 25.19
C ARG A 221 3.80 0.08 24.86
N THR A 222 3.15 -0.78 24.09
CA THR A 222 3.75 -2.03 23.62
C THR A 222 4.39 -1.81 22.25
N ALA A 223 5.52 -2.48 22.01
CA ALA A 223 6.12 -2.50 20.66
C ALA A 223 5.17 -3.17 19.66
N SER A 224 5.32 -2.81 18.39
CA SER A 224 4.59 -3.49 17.32
C SER A 224 4.89 -5.00 17.34
N PRO A 225 3.90 -5.88 17.15
CA PRO A 225 4.14 -7.32 17.03
C PRO A 225 4.84 -7.71 15.72
N TRP A 226 5.00 -6.78 14.79
CA TRP A 226 5.64 -6.99 13.49
C TRP A 226 7.15 -6.69 13.51
N PRO A 227 7.99 -7.42 12.70
CA PRO A 227 7.63 -8.43 11.69
C PRO A 227 7.30 -9.80 12.26
N HIS A 228 6.41 -10.55 11.58
CA HIS A 228 6.15 -11.96 11.84
C HIS A 228 7.01 -12.86 10.97
N SER A 229 7.27 -14.09 11.42
CA SER A 229 8.00 -15.09 10.65
C SER A 229 7.31 -16.44 10.72
N TYR A 230 7.39 -17.21 9.62
CA TYR A 230 6.96 -18.60 9.58
C TYR A 230 7.91 -19.45 8.73
N ALA A 231 7.94 -20.75 9.00
CA ALA A 231 8.69 -21.70 8.18
C ALA A 231 7.83 -22.14 6.98
N LEU A 232 8.45 -22.19 5.80
CA LEU A 232 7.80 -22.73 4.61
C LEU A 232 7.54 -24.24 4.75
N PRO A 233 6.42 -24.75 4.22
CA PRO A 233 6.14 -26.18 4.23
C PRO A 233 7.12 -26.96 3.34
N GLU A 234 7.19 -28.28 3.56
CA GLU A 234 7.94 -29.18 2.72
C GLU A 234 7.38 -29.28 1.29
N GLY A 235 8.19 -29.74 0.34
CA GLY A 235 7.81 -29.96 -1.05
C GLY A 235 7.79 -28.68 -1.90
N LEU A 236 8.66 -27.72 -1.55
CA LEU A 236 8.84 -26.45 -2.27
C LEU A 236 10.26 -26.28 -2.84
N GLY A 237 10.94 -27.39 -3.15
CA GLY A 237 12.31 -27.34 -3.66
C GLY A 237 13.30 -26.78 -2.63
N THR A 238 14.18 -25.90 -3.06
CA THR A 238 15.28 -25.32 -2.26
C THR A 238 14.82 -24.46 -1.09
N VAL A 239 13.57 -23.97 -1.10
CA VAL A 239 13.00 -23.14 -0.02
C VAL A 239 12.22 -23.93 1.02
N SER A 240 12.08 -25.26 0.90
CA SER A 240 11.42 -26.10 1.92
C SER A 240 12.04 -25.89 3.28
N GLY A 241 11.21 -25.69 4.32
CA GLY A 241 11.64 -25.45 5.70
C GLY A 241 12.32 -24.09 5.96
N ARG A 242 12.55 -23.27 4.94
CA ARG A 242 13.17 -21.95 5.09
C ARG A 242 12.22 -20.95 5.77
N THR A 243 12.80 -19.96 6.44
CA THR A 243 12.05 -18.95 7.19
C THR A 243 11.69 -17.78 6.29
N VAL A 244 10.42 -17.42 6.26
CA VAL A 244 9.92 -16.19 5.62
C VAL A 244 9.68 -15.13 6.67
N VAL A 245 10.18 -13.92 6.45
CA VAL A 245 10.00 -12.76 7.33
C VAL A 245 9.02 -11.80 6.67
N ASN A 246 8.01 -11.35 7.43
CA ASN A 246 6.91 -10.58 6.91
C ASN A 246 6.68 -9.34 7.76
N HIS A 247 6.89 -8.16 7.19
CA HIS A 247 6.42 -6.92 7.78
C HIS A 247 4.91 -6.77 7.62
N ALA A 248 4.33 -5.87 8.38
CA ALA A 248 2.88 -5.64 8.37
C ALA A 248 2.40 -5.13 6.99
N GLY A 249 1.21 -5.57 6.60
CA GLY A 249 0.52 -5.05 5.42
C GLY A 249 0.79 -5.77 4.11
N ILE A 250 1.83 -6.58 4.03
CA ILE A 250 2.15 -7.33 2.81
C ILE A 250 1.14 -8.46 2.55
N PHE A 251 1.06 -8.88 1.30
CA PHE A 251 0.20 -9.98 0.91
C PHE A 251 0.67 -11.30 1.53
N CYS A 252 -0.28 -12.05 2.12
CA CYS A 252 -0.02 -13.37 2.73
C CYS A 252 1.10 -13.40 3.80
N ALA A 253 1.09 -12.39 4.70
CA ALA A 253 2.06 -12.26 5.78
C ALA A 253 2.04 -13.42 6.81
N GLU A 254 0.92 -14.16 6.92
CA GLU A 254 0.76 -15.23 7.92
C GLU A 254 1.00 -16.63 7.34
N ARG A 255 0.89 -16.80 6.03
CA ARG A 255 1.03 -18.09 5.35
C ARG A 255 1.35 -17.92 3.87
N LEU A 256 1.99 -18.93 3.29
CA LEU A 256 2.29 -18.98 1.87
C LEU A 256 1.00 -18.99 1.02
N ASP A 257 0.90 -18.06 0.07
CA ASP A 257 -0.18 -18.03 -0.93
C ASP A 257 -0.20 -19.29 -1.80
N ILE A 258 -1.40 -19.72 -2.19
CA ILE A 258 -1.59 -20.93 -2.99
C ILE A 258 -0.98 -20.76 -4.39
N GLY A 259 -1.14 -19.58 -5.01
CA GLY A 259 -0.53 -19.28 -6.31
C GLY A 259 0.99 -19.27 -6.22
N THR A 260 1.55 -18.59 -5.22
CA THR A 260 3.00 -18.60 -4.97
C THR A 260 3.52 -20.02 -4.74
N ARG A 261 2.79 -20.85 -3.98
CA ARG A 261 3.14 -22.27 -3.79
C ARG A 261 3.17 -23.02 -5.12
N PHE A 262 2.22 -22.76 -6.01
CA PHE A 262 2.16 -23.38 -7.34
C PHE A 262 3.33 -22.93 -8.21
N LEU A 263 3.69 -21.65 -8.17
CA LEU A 263 4.85 -21.11 -8.88
C LEU A 263 6.16 -21.73 -8.38
N LEU A 264 6.39 -21.78 -7.06
CA LEU A 264 7.62 -22.35 -6.47
C LEU A 264 7.88 -23.81 -6.87
N ARG A 265 6.84 -24.62 -7.02
CA ARG A 265 6.95 -26.02 -7.48
C ARG A 265 7.29 -26.16 -8.97
N ASN A 266 7.17 -25.10 -9.73
CA ASN A 266 7.32 -25.11 -11.18
C ASN A 266 8.29 -24.03 -11.67
N LEU A 267 9.19 -23.53 -10.81
CA LEU A 267 10.19 -22.55 -11.20
C LEU A 267 11.12 -23.13 -12.28
N PRO A 268 11.61 -22.30 -13.22
CA PRO A 268 12.57 -22.75 -14.23
C PRO A 268 13.89 -23.11 -13.56
N ARG A 269 14.46 -24.22 -13.94
CA ARG A 269 15.85 -24.59 -13.56
C ARG A 269 16.82 -23.75 -14.36
N ARG A 270 17.66 -22.99 -13.68
CA ARG A 270 18.62 -22.07 -14.29
C ARG A 270 20.00 -22.27 -13.67
N HIS A 271 21.02 -22.03 -14.45
CA HIS A 271 22.42 -22.18 -14.04
C HIS A 271 23.29 -21.10 -14.66
N GLY A 272 24.33 -20.69 -13.94
CA GLY A 272 25.30 -19.70 -14.39
C GLY A 272 24.90 -18.25 -14.11
N PRO A 273 25.70 -17.31 -14.59
CA PRO A 273 25.51 -15.90 -14.30
C PRO A 273 24.32 -15.34 -15.10
N GLU A 274 23.20 -15.15 -14.44
CA GLU A 274 21.99 -14.57 -14.99
C GLU A 274 21.50 -13.39 -14.13
N HIS A 275 20.80 -12.46 -14.72
CA HIS A 275 20.06 -11.43 -14.02
C HIS A 275 18.58 -11.84 -13.93
N VAL A 276 18.15 -12.18 -12.72
CA VAL A 276 16.76 -12.57 -12.41
C VAL A 276 16.06 -11.43 -11.69
N VAL A 277 14.83 -11.14 -12.05
CA VAL A 277 13.97 -10.15 -11.36
C VAL A 277 12.75 -10.84 -10.77
N ASP A 278 12.54 -10.69 -9.47
CA ASP A 278 11.29 -11.01 -8.76
C ASP A 278 10.42 -9.74 -8.74
N LEU A 279 9.47 -9.66 -9.65
CA LEU A 279 8.66 -8.47 -9.88
C LEU A 279 7.32 -8.53 -9.13
N GLY A 280 7.10 -7.59 -8.23
CA GLY A 280 6.05 -7.64 -7.21
C GLY A 280 6.44 -8.67 -6.15
N CYS A 281 7.64 -8.50 -5.59
CA CYS A 281 8.33 -9.55 -4.83
C CYS A 281 7.64 -9.90 -3.49
N GLY A 282 6.80 -9.02 -2.94
CA GLY A 282 6.14 -9.25 -1.65
C GLY A 282 7.16 -9.59 -0.55
N ASN A 283 7.09 -10.79 0.02
CA ASN A 283 8.07 -11.26 1.02
C ASN A 283 9.35 -11.89 0.41
N GLY A 284 9.53 -11.81 -0.89
CA GLY A 284 10.75 -12.22 -1.57
C GLY A 284 10.97 -13.74 -1.68
N VAL A 285 9.99 -14.56 -1.38
CA VAL A 285 10.17 -16.02 -1.36
C VAL A 285 10.50 -16.59 -2.75
N VAL A 286 9.99 -15.99 -3.83
CA VAL A 286 10.22 -16.46 -5.21
C VAL A 286 11.65 -16.15 -5.65
N GLY A 287 12.11 -14.92 -5.49
CA GLY A 287 13.49 -14.54 -5.78
C GLY A 287 14.50 -15.26 -4.89
N THR A 288 14.17 -15.47 -3.61
CA THR A 288 15.00 -16.28 -2.68
C THR A 288 15.14 -17.72 -3.17
N ALA A 289 14.06 -18.34 -3.67
CA ALA A 289 14.10 -19.68 -4.26
C ALA A 289 15.05 -19.75 -5.46
N MET A 290 15.02 -18.74 -6.33
CA MET A 290 15.91 -18.66 -7.49
C MET A 290 17.38 -18.48 -7.09
N ALA A 291 17.66 -17.65 -6.07
CA ALA A 291 19.01 -17.45 -5.57
C ALA A 291 19.60 -18.74 -4.96
N LEU A 292 18.77 -19.53 -4.25
CA LEU A 292 19.18 -20.83 -3.70
C LEU A 292 19.38 -21.89 -4.79
N GLU A 293 18.59 -21.87 -5.86
CA GLU A 293 18.72 -22.80 -7.00
C GLU A 293 19.93 -22.43 -7.88
N ASN A 294 20.19 -21.14 -8.09
CA ASN A 294 21.28 -20.62 -8.92
C ASN A 294 22.08 -19.57 -8.14
N PRO A 295 23.04 -19.94 -7.29
CA PRO A 295 23.85 -18.99 -6.52
C PRO A 295 24.74 -18.06 -7.36
N ALA A 296 24.95 -18.37 -8.65
CA ALA A 296 25.69 -17.51 -9.57
C ALA A 296 24.83 -16.38 -10.17
N ALA A 297 23.51 -16.41 -9.97
CA ALA A 297 22.60 -15.37 -10.46
C ALA A 297 22.68 -14.13 -9.57
N ARG A 298 22.45 -12.95 -10.18
CA ARG A 298 22.08 -11.73 -9.48
C ARG A 298 20.57 -11.65 -9.45
N VAL A 299 19.97 -11.48 -8.26
CA VAL A 299 18.53 -11.37 -8.11
C VAL A 299 18.13 -9.95 -7.70
N THR A 300 17.26 -9.31 -8.47
CA THR A 300 16.67 -8.01 -8.12
C THR A 300 15.22 -8.21 -7.67
N PHE A 301 14.91 -7.77 -6.47
CA PHE A 301 13.56 -7.79 -5.89
C PHE A 301 12.93 -6.42 -6.06
N ILE A 302 11.75 -6.35 -6.69
CA ILE A 302 11.08 -5.08 -6.96
C ILE A 302 9.66 -5.12 -6.42
N ASP A 303 9.29 -4.11 -5.62
CA ASP A 303 7.91 -3.90 -5.18
C ASP A 303 7.63 -2.40 -5.00
N GLU A 304 6.36 -2.00 -4.99
CA GLU A 304 5.94 -0.63 -4.68
C GLU A 304 5.72 -0.41 -3.17
N SER A 305 5.63 -1.47 -2.38
CA SER A 305 5.46 -1.44 -0.93
C SER A 305 6.82 -1.44 -0.22
N PHE A 306 7.02 -0.45 0.65
CA PHE A 306 8.21 -0.38 1.52
C PHE A 306 8.33 -1.61 2.43
N SER A 307 7.20 -2.07 2.97
CA SER A 307 7.15 -3.27 3.81
C SER A 307 7.45 -4.55 3.02
N ALA A 308 7.05 -4.61 1.75
CA ALA A 308 7.36 -5.75 0.88
C ALA A 308 8.86 -5.83 0.60
N VAL A 309 9.48 -4.73 0.16
CA VAL A 309 10.92 -4.69 -0.09
C VAL A 309 11.73 -5.04 1.16
N ALA A 310 11.36 -4.49 2.32
CA ALA A 310 12.00 -4.83 3.59
C ALA A 310 11.80 -6.31 4.00
N SER A 311 10.64 -6.88 3.69
CA SER A 311 10.35 -8.31 3.94
C SER A 311 11.16 -9.21 3.02
N ALA A 312 11.27 -8.85 1.74
CA ALA A 312 12.08 -9.57 0.76
C ALA A 312 13.56 -9.58 1.18
N GLU A 313 14.08 -8.44 1.59
CA GLU A 313 15.45 -8.33 2.09
C GLU A 313 15.69 -9.19 3.34
N ALA A 314 14.80 -9.11 4.32
CA ALA A 314 14.90 -9.90 5.54
C ALA A 314 14.78 -11.41 5.28
N THR A 315 13.87 -11.83 4.38
CA THR A 315 13.71 -13.23 3.96
C THR A 315 14.97 -13.74 3.24
N PHE A 316 15.47 -12.96 2.27
CA PHE A 316 16.68 -13.31 1.53
C PHE A 316 17.89 -13.47 2.44
N ARG A 317 18.20 -12.45 3.24
CA ARG A 317 19.35 -12.46 4.18
C ARG A 317 19.27 -13.56 5.23
N LYS A 318 18.08 -14.01 5.59
CA LYS A 318 17.88 -15.11 6.55
C LYS A 318 18.23 -16.47 5.96
N ASN A 319 18.15 -16.65 4.63
CA ASN A 319 18.17 -17.95 3.98
C ASN A 319 19.29 -18.15 2.97
N VAL A 320 19.91 -17.09 2.47
CA VAL A 320 20.90 -17.11 1.38
C VAL A 320 22.23 -16.62 1.89
N ASP A 321 23.32 -17.19 1.38
CA ASP A 321 24.68 -16.84 1.78
C ASP A 321 25.03 -15.40 1.40
N ALA A 322 25.79 -14.72 2.24
CA ALA A 322 26.14 -13.29 2.10
C ALA A 322 26.88 -12.94 0.79
N GLY A 323 27.46 -13.92 0.12
CA GLY A 323 28.16 -13.74 -1.17
C GLY A 323 27.26 -13.71 -2.39
N THR A 324 25.97 -14.08 -2.27
CA THR A 324 25.04 -14.08 -3.39
C THR A 324 24.56 -12.67 -3.69
N ALA A 325 24.67 -12.24 -4.95
CA ALA A 325 24.33 -10.87 -5.36
C ALA A 325 22.80 -10.64 -5.37
N ALA A 326 22.35 -9.66 -4.61
CA ALA A 326 20.94 -9.25 -4.58
C ALA A 326 20.79 -7.74 -4.50
N GLU A 327 19.71 -7.23 -5.11
CA GLU A 327 19.29 -5.85 -5.02
C GLU A 327 17.83 -5.78 -4.58
N PHE A 328 17.49 -4.81 -3.73
CA PHE A 328 16.14 -4.59 -3.20
C PHE A 328 15.69 -3.20 -3.63
N VAL A 329 14.76 -3.14 -4.59
CA VAL A 329 14.38 -1.91 -5.30
C VAL A 329 12.94 -1.57 -5.00
N LEU A 330 12.74 -0.35 -4.54
CA LEU A 330 11.41 0.24 -4.39
C LEU A 330 11.06 0.97 -5.69
N GLY A 331 9.95 0.62 -6.34
CA GLY A 331 9.63 1.26 -7.61
C GLY A 331 8.28 0.88 -8.23
N ASP A 332 7.94 1.58 -9.31
CA ASP A 332 6.77 1.24 -10.14
C ASP A 332 7.16 0.23 -11.23
N SER A 333 6.86 -1.03 -10.99
CA SER A 333 7.18 -2.10 -11.95
C SER A 333 8.67 -2.13 -12.30
N MET A 334 9.03 -2.08 -13.59
CA MET A 334 10.39 -2.17 -14.11
C MET A 334 10.94 -0.81 -14.56
N THR A 335 10.41 0.31 -14.07
CA THR A 335 10.71 1.66 -14.59
C THR A 335 12.20 2.01 -14.52
N ASP A 336 12.86 1.61 -13.44
CA ASP A 336 14.28 1.94 -13.17
C ASP A 336 15.25 0.83 -13.61
N VAL A 337 14.74 -0.26 -14.23
CA VAL A 337 15.57 -1.35 -14.72
C VAL A 337 16.03 -1.06 -16.16
N PRO A 338 17.35 -1.04 -16.44
CA PRO A 338 17.84 -0.76 -17.78
C PRO A 338 17.32 -1.75 -18.82
N ALA A 339 16.98 -1.24 -20.01
CA ALA A 339 16.46 -2.05 -21.10
C ALA A 339 17.49 -3.10 -21.57
N GLY A 340 17.04 -4.33 -21.82
CA GLY A 340 17.87 -5.38 -22.41
C GLY A 340 18.92 -5.98 -21.48
N THR A 341 18.75 -5.86 -20.15
CA THR A 341 19.75 -6.33 -19.16
C THR A 341 19.30 -7.54 -18.34
N VAL A 342 18.04 -7.97 -18.48
CA VAL A 342 17.44 -9.02 -17.66
C VAL A 342 17.29 -10.31 -18.45
N ASP A 343 17.62 -11.43 -17.82
CA ASP A 343 17.50 -12.78 -18.40
C ASP A 343 16.15 -13.41 -18.10
N LEU A 344 15.66 -13.23 -16.87
CA LEU A 344 14.44 -13.84 -16.38
C LEU A 344 13.65 -12.86 -15.49
N VAL A 345 12.37 -12.69 -15.79
CA VAL A 345 11.43 -12.01 -14.88
C VAL A 345 10.43 -13.03 -14.37
N LEU A 346 10.28 -13.12 -13.06
CA LEU A 346 9.24 -13.88 -12.37
C LEU A 346 8.21 -12.90 -11.84
N ASN A 347 6.94 -13.14 -12.15
CA ASN A 347 5.88 -12.20 -11.78
C ASN A 347 4.63 -12.91 -11.27
N ASN A 348 4.23 -12.55 -10.06
CA ASN A 348 2.94 -12.90 -9.47
C ASN A 348 2.12 -11.61 -9.30
N PRO A 349 1.45 -11.12 -10.36
CA PRO A 349 0.75 -9.83 -10.30
C PRO A 349 -0.39 -9.85 -9.29
N PRO A 350 -0.81 -8.70 -8.73
CA PRO A 350 -1.94 -8.64 -7.81
C PRO A 350 -3.25 -9.07 -8.48
N PHE A 351 -4.04 -9.97 -7.84
CA PHE A 351 -5.28 -10.53 -8.40
C PHE A 351 -6.57 -9.96 -7.79
N HIS A 352 -6.49 -9.18 -6.71
CA HIS A 352 -7.63 -8.93 -5.79
C HIS A 352 -8.08 -7.47 -5.71
N THR A 353 -7.70 -6.60 -6.65
CA THR A 353 -8.21 -5.23 -6.76
C THR A 353 -9.26 -5.12 -7.87
N HIS A 354 -10.10 -4.08 -7.86
CA HIS A 354 -11.11 -3.86 -8.90
C HIS A 354 -10.53 -4.09 -10.30
N GLN A 355 -11.18 -4.91 -11.12
CA GLN A 355 -10.67 -5.46 -12.40
C GLN A 355 -9.90 -4.45 -13.27
N ALA A 356 -10.42 -3.22 -13.43
CA ALA A 356 -9.76 -2.21 -14.27
C ALA A 356 -8.37 -1.77 -13.73
N THR A 357 -8.21 -1.64 -12.41
CA THR A 357 -6.93 -1.25 -11.79
C THR A 357 -5.91 -2.39 -11.84
N THR A 358 -6.36 -3.62 -11.59
CA THR A 358 -5.53 -4.83 -11.66
C THR A 358 -5.00 -5.07 -13.06
N ASP A 359 -5.86 -4.90 -14.05
CA ASP A 359 -5.51 -5.05 -15.47
C ASP A 359 -4.46 -4.04 -15.93
N ALA A 360 -4.58 -2.78 -15.51
CA ALA A 360 -3.61 -1.74 -15.82
C ALA A 360 -2.24 -2.01 -15.15
N THR A 361 -2.24 -2.48 -13.90
CA THR A 361 -1.01 -2.83 -13.18
C THR A 361 -0.32 -4.02 -13.84
N ALA A 362 -1.03 -5.12 -14.10
CA ALA A 362 -0.46 -6.27 -14.79
C ALA A 362 0.08 -5.90 -16.17
N TRP A 363 -0.62 -5.04 -16.92
CA TRP A 363 -0.15 -4.56 -18.22
C TRP A 363 1.15 -3.77 -18.12
N ARG A 364 1.29 -2.86 -17.14
CA ARG A 364 2.56 -2.14 -16.88
C ARG A 364 3.68 -3.09 -16.53
N MET A 365 3.43 -4.07 -15.65
CA MET A 365 4.42 -5.09 -15.30
C MET A 365 4.89 -5.86 -16.52
N PHE A 366 3.99 -6.30 -17.41
CA PHE A 366 4.34 -7.05 -18.61
C PHE A 366 5.09 -6.19 -19.65
N THR A 367 4.67 -4.94 -19.85
CA THR A 367 5.34 -4.02 -20.80
C THR A 367 6.74 -3.64 -20.30
N GLY A 368 6.87 -3.35 -19.02
CA GLY A 368 8.16 -3.08 -18.38
C GLY A 368 9.10 -4.30 -18.46
N SER A 369 8.57 -5.49 -18.16
CA SER A 369 9.35 -6.74 -18.27
C SER A 369 9.86 -6.95 -19.69
N ARG A 370 9.02 -6.74 -20.71
CA ARG A 370 9.46 -6.85 -22.11
C ARG A 370 10.55 -5.85 -22.47
N ALA A 371 10.49 -4.64 -21.96
CA ALA A 371 11.52 -3.63 -22.18
C ALA A 371 12.86 -4.04 -21.54
N ALA A 372 12.84 -4.46 -20.27
CA ALA A 372 14.01 -4.82 -19.49
C ALA A 372 14.68 -6.14 -19.93
N LEU A 373 13.92 -7.11 -20.43
CA LEU A 373 14.45 -8.38 -20.91
C LEU A 373 15.40 -8.18 -22.10
N ARG A 374 16.50 -8.94 -22.15
CA ARG A 374 17.35 -9.09 -23.35
C ARG A 374 16.67 -9.94 -24.42
N PRO A 375 17.11 -9.92 -25.69
CA PRO A 375 16.68 -10.92 -26.67
C PRO A 375 16.93 -12.34 -26.15
N GLY A 376 15.94 -13.22 -26.25
CA GLY A 376 15.97 -14.57 -25.67
C GLY A 376 15.61 -14.63 -24.17
N GLY A 377 15.51 -13.50 -23.48
CA GLY A 377 15.08 -13.44 -22.08
C GLY A 377 13.60 -13.79 -21.91
N GLU A 378 13.23 -14.24 -20.72
CA GLU A 378 11.94 -14.85 -20.45
C GLU A 378 11.15 -14.10 -19.38
N LEU A 379 9.85 -13.94 -19.62
CA LEU A 379 8.89 -13.54 -18.59
C LEU A 379 8.04 -14.75 -18.20
N TRP A 380 8.07 -15.10 -16.92
CA TRP A 380 7.22 -16.12 -16.33
C TRP A 380 6.17 -15.44 -15.45
N VAL A 381 4.90 -15.75 -15.72
CA VAL A 381 3.75 -15.14 -15.02
C VAL A 381 2.87 -16.23 -14.47
N ILE A 382 2.55 -16.15 -13.18
CA ILE A 382 1.44 -16.90 -12.62
C ILE A 382 0.18 -16.04 -12.60
N GLY A 383 -0.96 -16.63 -12.87
CA GLY A 383 -2.28 -15.95 -12.79
C GLY A 383 -3.43 -16.92 -12.66
N ASN A 384 -4.57 -16.40 -12.22
CA ASN A 384 -5.82 -17.14 -12.32
C ASN A 384 -6.18 -17.33 -13.79
N ARG A 385 -6.66 -18.54 -14.17
CA ARG A 385 -6.97 -18.90 -15.57
C ARG A 385 -7.93 -17.92 -16.26
N HIS A 386 -8.89 -17.35 -15.52
CA HIS A 386 -9.89 -16.43 -16.06
C HIS A 386 -9.37 -15.02 -16.39
N LEU A 387 -8.14 -14.65 -15.97
CA LEU A 387 -7.58 -13.30 -16.18
C LEU A 387 -7.13 -13.04 -17.62
N GLY A 388 -7.08 -14.07 -18.48
CA GLY A 388 -6.76 -13.90 -19.88
C GLY A 388 -5.34 -13.40 -20.16
N TYR A 389 -4.39 -13.61 -19.26
CA TYR A 389 -3.00 -13.13 -19.39
C TYR A 389 -2.29 -13.70 -20.63
N HIS A 390 -2.64 -14.92 -21.05
CA HIS A 390 -2.09 -15.52 -22.26
C HIS A 390 -2.34 -14.66 -23.51
N THR A 391 -3.51 -14.06 -23.65
CA THR A 391 -3.84 -13.17 -24.77
C THR A 391 -3.02 -11.88 -24.70
N LYS A 392 -2.88 -11.30 -23.50
CA LYS A 392 -2.09 -10.08 -23.26
C LYS A 392 -0.60 -10.32 -23.59
N LEU A 393 -0.04 -11.43 -23.09
CA LEU A 393 1.36 -11.80 -23.34
C LEU A 393 1.61 -12.10 -24.82
N ARG A 394 0.73 -12.87 -25.48
CA ARG A 394 0.85 -13.14 -26.91
C ARG A 394 0.80 -11.86 -27.76
N ARG A 395 -0.07 -10.92 -27.40
CA ARG A 395 -0.13 -9.61 -28.07
C ARG A 395 1.16 -8.81 -27.88
N LEU A 396 1.76 -8.87 -26.70
CA LEU A 396 2.93 -8.06 -26.35
C LEU A 396 4.24 -8.67 -26.86
N PHE A 397 4.44 -9.99 -26.68
CA PHE A 397 5.69 -10.70 -27.00
C PHE A 397 5.67 -11.39 -28.36
N GLY A 398 4.51 -11.54 -29.01
CA GLY A 398 4.33 -12.35 -30.22
C GLY A 398 4.29 -13.86 -29.96
N ASN A 399 4.49 -14.28 -28.72
CA ASN A 399 4.43 -15.68 -28.26
C ASN A 399 3.94 -15.76 -26.82
N CYS A 400 3.43 -16.92 -26.44
CA CYS A 400 3.08 -17.26 -25.05
C CYS A 400 2.84 -18.76 -24.98
N GLU A 401 3.55 -19.42 -24.09
CA GLU A 401 3.45 -20.85 -23.80
C GLU A 401 2.80 -21.06 -22.44
N THR A 402 1.98 -22.09 -22.30
CA THR A 402 1.52 -22.57 -21.00
C THR A 402 2.52 -23.60 -20.50
N VAL A 403 3.26 -23.25 -19.45
CA VAL A 403 4.22 -24.16 -18.82
C VAL A 403 3.48 -25.27 -18.08
N THR A 404 2.52 -24.90 -17.24
CA THR A 404 1.66 -25.82 -16.52
C THR A 404 0.39 -25.12 -16.04
N SER A 405 -0.63 -25.87 -15.69
CA SER A 405 -1.88 -25.34 -15.13
C SER A 405 -2.55 -26.31 -14.18
N ASP A 406 -3.30 -25.78 -13.24
CA ASP A 406 -4.27 -26.51 -12.41
C ASP A 406 -5.70 -25.93 -12.62
N PRO A 407 -6.72 -26.40 -11.92
CA PRO A 407 -8.08 -25.87 -12.09
C PRO A 407 -8.21 -24.36 -11.84
N LYS A 408 -7.34 -23.75 -11.00
CA LYS A 408 -7.41 -22.35 -10.59
C LYS A 408 -6.35 -21.49 -11.25
N PHE A 409 -5.11 -21.98 -11.35
CA PHE A 409 -3.94 -21.22 -11.76
C PHE A 409 -3.36 -21.71 -13.09
N VAL A 410 -2.63 -20.82 -13.75
CA VAL A 410 -1.82 -21.11 -14.92
C VAL A 410 -0.47 -20.41 -14.78
N ILE A 411 0.61 -21.09 -15.16
CA ILE A 411 1.94 -20.49 -15.33
C ILE A 411 2.19 -20.35 -16.82
N LEU A 412 2.46 -19.12 -17.23
CA LEU A 412 2.69 -18.71 -18.61
C LEU A 412 4.14 -18.27 -18.78
N ARG A 413 4.74 -18.61 -19.92
CA ARG A 413 6.07 -18.19 -20.34
C ARG A 413 5.97 -17.41 -21.65
N ALA A 414 6.62 -16.25 -21.70
CA ALA A 414 6.80 -15.47 -22.93
C ALA A 414 8.28 -15.13 -23.12
N VAL A 415 8.76 -15.22 -24.35
CA VAL A 415 10.18 -15.01 -24.70
C VAL A 415 10.30 -13.73 -25.51
N LYS A 416 11.22 -12.83 -25.15
CA LYS A 416 11.54 -11.64 -25.96
C LYS A 416 12.35 -12.06 -27.19
N ARG A 417 11.81 -11.76 -28.38
CA ARG A 417 12.47 -11.95 -29.67
C ARG A 417 13.22 -10.68 -30.07
#